data_0748870ea0ef665cf1548598934be05e
#
_entry.id   0748870ea0ef665cf1548598934be05e
#
_cell.length_a   1.000
_cell.length_b   1.000
_cell.length_c   1.000
_cell.angle_alpha   90.00
_cell.angle_beta   90.00
_cell.angle_gamma   90.00
#
_symmetry.space_group_name_H-M   'P 1'
#
loop_
_entity.id
_entity.type
_entity.pdbx_description
1 polymer ?
#
loop_
_entity_poly.entity_id
_entity_poly.type
_entity_poly.pdbx_seq_one_letter_code
_entity_poly.pdbx_strand_id
1 'polypeptide(L)'
;MQSTRENSNSSNNFLFNFSRPLNEKILLLQILVGIFLYINCLMIFTFLKKEVFREETRYILFAQTLFVDTAFILLSDLLSVGTYFQYAMHMGICTLGYVIQSFFSCCTPLTLVAMCLERYVAICMPLRYADISTSRTRLYGLFIIWSISSIIPVFNCIGYWAAAPPAALFSYAVCNAEIMLVEEWQAHGRAAIYVILFIFMVVIIVFTYIKIMIAARAASSEKKKSTNKSLRTVLLHGIQLFLCIMQLFNPYIEMAYWKVEEMTLRNIKYSNLIVFLFVPRSLSPLIYGLRDEKFFHVLRHYALCGTDRLFSTLCEIKQLKIRPV
;
A
#
# COMPACT_ATOMS: atom_id res chain seq x y z
N MET A 1 -53.16 7.62 31.68
CA MET A 1 -53.09 6.22 31.21
C MET A 1 -52.78 6.22 29.72
N GLN A 2 -51.56 6.58 29.33
CA GLN A 2 -51.06 6.49 27.94
C GLN A 2 -49.55 6.72 28.00
N SER A 3 -48.80 5.74 28.46
CA SER A 3 -47.33 5.78 28.46
C SER A 3 -46.77 4.38 28.80
N THR A 4 -46.95 3.43 27.90
CA THR A 4 -46.25 2.12 27.94
C THR A 4 -46.53 1.33 26.67
N ARG A 5 -46.09 1.84 25.50
CA ARG A 5 -46.12 1.00 24.25
C ARG A 5 -45.13 1.43 23.17
N GLU A 6 -43.97 1.97 23.53
CA GLU A 6 -42.94 2.33 22.54
C GLU A 6 -41.58 1.65 22.76
N ASN A 7 -41.47 0.61 23.55
CA ASN A 7 -40.18 0.00 23.90
C ASN A 7 -39.98 -1.46 23.44
N SER A 8 -40.74 -1.94 22.45
CA SER A 8 -40.56 -3.34 21.97
C SER A 8 -40.16 -3.49 20.51
N ASN A 9 -39.92 -2.39 19.76
CA ASN A 9 -39.55 -2.50 18.34
C ASN A 9 -38.05 -2.16 18.05
N SER A 10 -37.23 -1.89 19.06
CA SER A 10 -35.84 -1.52 18.85
C SER A 10 -34.85 -2.71 18.72
N SER A 11 -35.27 -3.91 19.04
CA SER A 11 -34.37 -5.08 19.07
C SER A 11 -34.31 -5.93 17.79
N ASN A 12 -35.17 -5.66 16.81
CA ASN A 12 -35.20 -6.48 15.57
C ASN A 12 -34.64 -5.81 14.31
N ASN A 13 -34.10 -4.58 14.41
CA ASN A 13 -33.49 -3.90 13.26
C ASN A 13 -31.99 -4.21 13.08
N PHE A 14 -31.44 -5.19 13.79
CA PHE A 14 -30.05 -5.61 13.67
C PHE A 14 -29.79 -6.57 12.50
N LEU A 15 -30.83 -6.98 11.78
CA LEU A 15 -30.74 -7.86 10.62
C LEU A 15 -30.60 -7.03 9.34
N PHE A 16 -29.36 -6.92 8.89
CA PHE A 16 -28.94 -6.69 7.49
C PHE A 16 -29.87 -5.83 6.62
N ASN A 17 -29.79 -4.50 6.77
CA ASN A 17 -30.37 -3.62 5.75
C ASN A 17 -29.44 -3.62 4.51
N PHE A 18 -29.40 -4.71 3.75
CA PHE A 18 -28.78 -4.86 2.44
C PHE A 18 -29.51 -4.06 1.34
N SER A 19 -30.27 -3.03 1.70
CA SER A 19 -31.19 -2.35 0.81
C SER A 19 -30.62 -1.11 0.11
N ARG A 20 -29.28 -0.85 0.18
CA ARG A 20 -28.70 0.13 -0.73
C ARG A 20 -28.41 -0.55 -2.08
N PRO A 21 -29.00 -0.06 -3.18
CA PRO A 21 -28.71 -0.62 -4.50
C PRO A 21 -27.21 -0.50 -4.80
N LEU A 22 -26.65 -1.53 -5.41
CA LEU A 22 -25.25 -1.55 -5.83
C LEU A 22 -25.04 -0.37 -6.79
N ASN A 23 -24.26 0.62 -6.37
CA ASN A 23 -23.95 1.78 -7.20
C ASN A 23 -22.79 1.42 -8.16
N GLU A 24 -22.82 1.95 -9.38
CA GLU A 24 -21.74 1.77 -10.38
C GLU A 24 -20.35 2.03 -9.82
N LYS A 25 -20.23 2.98 -8.90
CA LYS A 25 -18.94 3.34 -8.27
C LYS A 25 -18.37 2.24 -7.40
N ILE A 26 -19.18 1.57 -6.59
CA ILE A 26 -18.68 0.47 -5.77
C ILE A 26 -18.38 -0.75 -6.62
N LEU A 27 -19.17 -0.99 -7.68
CA LEU A 27 -18.88 -2.06 -8.62
C LEU A 27 -17.54 -1.84 -9.33
N LEU A 28 -17.28 -0.61 -9.80
CA LEU A 28 -16.00 -0.26 -10.41
C LEU A 28 -14.84 -0.45 -9.42
N LEU A 29 -15.04 -0.03 -8.16
CA LEU A 29 -14.04 -0.23 -7.11
C LEU A 29 -13.73 -1.71 -6.92
N GLN A 30 -14.74 -2.58 -6.83
CA GLN A 30 -14.56 -4.03 -6.65
C GLN A 30 -13.83 -4.67 -7.83
N ILE A 31 -14.10 -4.23 -9.06
CA ILE A 31 -13.39 -4.70 -10.25
C ILE A 31 -11.90 -4.29 -10.17
N LEU A 32 -11.60 -3.04 -9.80
CA LEU A 32 -10.22 -2.56 -9.66
C LEU A 32 -9.48 -3.32 -8.55
N VAL A 33 -10.12 -3.54 -7.40
CA VAL A 33 -9.56 -4.35 -6.31
C VAL A 33 -9.27 -5.77 -6.78
N GLY A 34 -10.21 -6.41 -7.47
CA GLY A 34 -10.04 -7.77 -8.00
C GLY A 34 -8.86 -7.89 -8.95
N ILE A 35 -8.72 -6.96 -9.90
CA ILE A 35 -7.59 -6.91 -10.85
C ILE A 35 -6.27 -6.73 -10.10
N PHE A 36 -6.23 -5.80 -9.16
CA PHE A 36 -5.03 -5.51 -8.36
C PHE A 36 -4.60 -6.74 -7.54
N LEU A 37 -5.53 -7.36 -6.84
CA LEU A 37 -5.27 -8.56 -6.05
C LEU A 37 -4.77 -9.72 -6.91
N TYR A 38 -5.38 -9.93 -8.09
CA TYR A 38 -4.93 -10.95 -9.03
C TYR A 38 -3.47 -10.74 -9.44
N ILE A 39 -3.11 -9.52 -9.85
CA ILE A 39 -1.74 -9.19 -10.26
C ILE A 39 -0.77 -9.37 -9.09
N ASN A 40 -1.09 -8.88 -7.90
CA ASN A 40 -0.24 -9.00 -6.72
C ASN A 40 -0.06 -10.44 -6.28
N CYS A 41 -1.14 -11.24 -6.23
CA CYS A 41 -1.06 -12.66 -5.89
C CYS A 41 -0.16 -13.43 -6.86
N LEU A 42 -0.26 -13.15 -8.16
CA LEU A 42 0.59 -13.75 -9.17
C LEU A 42 2.07 -13.38 -8.97
N MET A 43 2.36 -12.13 -8.61
CA MET A 43 3.72 -11.67 -8.32
C MET A 43 4.28 -12.27 -7.03
N ILE A 44 3.49 -12.32 -5.97
CA ILE A 44 3.84 -12.96 -4.70
C ILE A 44 4.14 -14.44 -4.93
N PHE A 45 3.28 -15.13 -5.69
CA PHE A 45 3.50 -16.52 -6.06
C PHE A 45 4.81 -16.72 -6.82
N THR A 46 5.11 -15.85 -7.80
CA THR A 46 6.35 -15.87 -8.58
C THR A 46 7.57 -15.70 -7.68
N PHE A 47 7.51 -14.76 -6.74
CA PHE A 47 8.58 -14.51 -5.76
C PHE A 47 8.81 -15.73 -4.85
N LEU A 48 7.74 -16.33 -4.33
CA LEU A 48 7.84 -17.47 -3.41
C LEU A 48 8.38 -18.75 -4.09
N LYS A 49 8.09 -18.95 -5.37
CA LYS A 49 8.50 -20.16 -6.11
C LYS A 49 9.98 -20.18 -6.50
N LYS A 50 10.66 -19.05 -6.61
CA LYS A 50 12.07 -18.98 -7.06
C LYS A 50 12.97 -18.50 -5.92
N GLU A 51 13.90 -19.38 -5.49
CA GLU A 51 14.88 -19.10 -4.42
C GLU A 51 15.75 -17.88 -4.72
N VAL A 52 16.19 -17.73 -5.96
CA VAL A 52 17.00 -16.59 -6.41
C VAL A 52 16.39 -15.24 -6.06
N PHE A 53 15.05 -15.12 -6.07
CA PHE A 53 14.38 -13.88 -5.68
C PHE A 53 14.33 -13.65 -4.17
N ARG A 54 14.46 -14.71 -3.37
CA ARG A 54 14.47 -14.65 -1.90
C ARG A 54 15.84 -14.30 -1.31
N GLU A 55 16.88 -14.33 -2.12
CA GLU A 55 18.26 -14.05 -1.68
C GLU A 55 18.70 -12.61 -1.97
N GLU A 56 18.17 -11.96 -2.99
CA GLU A 56 18.54 -10.60 -3.36
C GLU A 56 17.71 -9.55 -2.62
N THR A 57 18.38 -8.57 -1.98
CA THR A 57 17.76 -7.50 -1.18
C THR A 57 16.69 -6.72 -1.94
N ARG A 58 16.92 -6.44 -3.23
CA ARG A 58 15.94 -5.71 -4.07
C ARG A 58 14.61 -6.43 -4.21
N TYR A 59 14.61 -7.76 -4.36
CA TYR A 59 13.37 -8.52 -4.49
C TYR A 59 12.68 -8.74 -3.15
N ILE A 60 13.44 -8.77 -2.04
CA ILE A 60 12.87 -8.84 -0.69
C ILE A 60 12.12 -7.54 -0.36
N LEU A 61 12.72 -6.37 -0.63
CA LEU A 61 12.03 -5.09 -0.45
C LEU A 61 10.81 -4.97 -1.36
N PHE A 62 10.91 -5.45 -2.59
CA PHE A 62 9.76 -5.50 -3.50
C PHE A 62 8.65 -6.41 -2.97
N ALA A 63 8.98 -7.62 -2.51
CA ALA A 63 8.01 -8.53 -1.90
C ALA A 63 7.36 -7.93 -0.66
N GLN A 64 8.15 -7.26 0.20
CA GLN A 64 7.62 -6.50 1.34
C GLN A 64 6.54 -5.50 0.89
N THR A 65 6.81 -4.72 -0.17
CA THR A 65 5.81 -3.78 -0.72
C THR A 65 4.57 -4.52 -1.22
N LEU A 66 4.72 -5.63 -1.96
CA LEU A 66 3.58 -6.40 -2.46
C LEU A 66 2.70 -6.95 -1.33
N PHE A 67 3.30 -7.51 -0.26
CA PHE A 67 2.55 -8.01 0.89
C PHE A 67 1.82 -6.90 1.63
N VAL A 68 2.51 -5.80 1.90
CA VAL A 68 1.95 -4.64 2.61
C VAL A 68 0.82 -3.99 1.80
N ASP A 69 1.01 -3.77 0.50
CA ASP A 69 0.00 -3.16 -0.38
C ASP A 69 -1.22 -4.07 -0.54
N THR A 70 -1.01 -5.38 -0.64
CA THR A 70 -2.12 -6.35 -0.71
C THR A 70 -2.94 -6.34 0.58
N ALA A 71 -2.28 -6.41 1.73
CA ALA A 71 -2.95 -6.37 3.04
C ALA A 71 -3.67 -5.03 3.26
N PHE A 72 -3.04 -3.91 2.89
CA PHE A 72 -3.64 -2.58 2.98
C PHE A 72 -4.91 -2.47 2.13
N ILE A 73 -4.86 -2.91 0.86
CA ILE A 73 -6.02 -2.82 -0.03
C ILE A 73 -7.16 -3.73 0.42
N LEU A 74 -6.87 -4.96 0.83
CA LEU A 74 -7.89 -5.86 1.38
C LEU A 74 -8.60 -5.24 2.60
N LEU A 75 -7.83 -4.68 3.52
CA LEU A 75 -8.39 -4.05 4.72
C LEU A 75 -9.16 -2.77 4.38
N SER A 76 -8.63 -1.95 3.48
CA SER A 76 -9.30 -0.72 3.02
C SER A 76 -10.61 -1.02 2.30
N ASP A 77 -10.63 -2.07 1.48
CA ASP A 77 -11.84 -2.51 0.78
C ASP A 77 -12.90 -3.01 1.77
N LEU A 78 -12.51 -3.85 2.72
CA LEU A 78 -13.40 -4.36 3.75
C LEU A 78 -14.06 -3.22 4.56
N LEU A 79 -13.25 -2.25 5.01
CA LEU A 79 -13.74 -1.09 5.75
C LEU A 79 -14.64 -0.19 4.88
N SER A 80 -14.29 0.01 3.61
CA SER A 80 -15.07 0.83 2.67
C SER A 80 -16.42 0.19 2.34
N VAL A 81 -16.46 -1.13 2.13
CA VAL A 81 -17.69 -1.88 1.90
C VAL A 81 -18.58 -1.84 3.15
N GLY A 82 -18.00 -2.04 4.34
CA GLY A 82 -18.73 -1.93 5.61
C GLY A 82 -19.36 -0.54 5.81
N THR A 83 -18.61 0.52 5.51
CA THR A 83 -19.13 1.91 5.57
C THR A 83 -20.21 2.15 4.52
N TYR A 84 -20.04 1.63 3.31
CA TYR A 84 -21.03 1.80 2.23
C TYR A 84 -22.38 1.18 2.60
N PHE A 85 -22.40 -0.01 3.15
CA PHE A 85 -23.60 -0.71 3.60
C PHE A 85 -24.09 -0.26 4.98
N GLN A 86 -23.44 0.75 5.60
CA GLN A 86 -23.78 1.25 6.94
C GLN A 86 -23.74 0.13 7.99
N TYR A 87 -22.82 -0.82 7.84
CA TYR A 87 -22.69 -1.93 8.78
C TYR A 87 -22.11 -1.44 10.10
N ALA A 88 -22.91 -1.55 11.17
CA ALA A 88 -22.46 -1.25 12.52
C ALA A 88 -21.59 -2.39 13.03
N MET A 89 -20.31 -2.11 13.31
CA MET A 89 -19.37 -3.07 13.88
C MET A 89 -18.91 -2.64 15.27
N HIS A 90 -18.38 -3.58 16.03
CA HIS A 90 -17.82 -3.30 17.35
C HIS A 90 -16.63 -2.34 17.23
N MET A 91 -16.64 -1.25 18.00
CA MET A 91 -15.66 -0.17 17.91
C MET A 91 -14.23 -0.63 18.15
N GLY A 92 -14.00 -1.63 19.00
CA GLY A 92 -12.69 -2.23 19.19
C GLY A 92 -12.13 -2.88 17.92
N ILE A 93 -12.99 -3.55 17.11
CA ILE A 93 -12.59 -4.14 15.82
C ILE A 93 -12.30 -3.04 14.80
N CYS A 94 -13.12 -2.00 14.76
CA CYS A 94 -12.95 -0.83 13.92
C CYS A 94 -11.60 -0.15 14.20
N THR A 95 -11.33 0.15 15.47
CA THR A 95 -10.07 0.77 15.93
C THR A 95 -8.87 -0.08 15.54
N LEU A 96 -8.91 -1.40 15.79
CA LEU A 96 -7.84 -2.33 15.40
C LEU A 96 -7.61 -2.30 13.88
N GLY A 97 -8.68 -2.31 13.08
CA GLY A 97 -8.61 -2.22 11.63
C GLY A 97 -7.87 -0.96 11.16
N TYR A 98 -8.23 0.20 11.70
CA TYR A 98 -7.56 1.47 11.35
C TYR A 98 -6.12 1.57 11.86
N VAL A 99 -5.80 1.00 13.01
CA VAL A 99 -4.42 0.92 13.52
C VAL A 99 -3.55 0.12 12.54
N ILE A 100 -4.01 -1.05 12.12
CA ILE A 100 -3.30 -1.89 11.15
C ILE A 100 -3.21 -1.19 9.79
N GLN A 101 -4.29 -0.57 9.33
CA GLN A 101 -4.29 0.20 8.08
C GLN A 101 -3.31 1.37 8.12
N SER A 102 -3.25 2.10 9.22
CA SER A 102 -2.30 3.20 9.44
C SER A 102 -0.86 2.72 9.40
N PHE A 103 -0.57 1.57 10.00
CA PHE A 103 0.75 0.92 9.94
C PHE A 103 1.15 0.60 8.50
N PHE A 104 0.31 -0.08 7.74
CA PHE A 104 0.59 -0.42 6.34
C PHE A 104 0.71 0.82 5.44
N SER A 105 -0.07 1.87 5.74
CA SER A 105 0.03 3.14 5.01
C SER A 105 1.41 3.77 5.08
N CYS A 106 2.10 3.64 6.21
CA CYS A 106 3.46 4.16 6.40
C CYS A 106 4.55 3.20 5.89
N CYS A 107 4.29 1.88 5.89
CA CYS A 107 5.28 0.90 5.44
C CYS A 107 5.67 1.08 3.97
N THR A 108 4.71 1.30 3.08
CA THR A 108 4.97 1.41 1.63
C THR A 108 5.93 2.55 1.29
N PRO A 109 5.70 3.83 1.69
CA PRO A 109 6.61 4.91 1.37
C PRO A 109 8.01 4.72 1.97
N LEU A 110 8.12 4.19 3.19
CA LEU A 110 9.42 3.89 3.80
C LEU A 110 10.16 2.76 3.06
N THR A 111 9.45 1.74 2.59
CA THR A 111 10.04 0.67 1.78
C THR A 111 10.55 1.22 0.43
N LEU A 112 9.83 2.16 -0.21
CA LEU A 112 10.29 2.83 -1.43
C LEU A 112 11.59 3.61 -1.21
N VAL A 113 11.71 4.31 -0.07
CA VAL A 113 12.96 4.98 0.31
C VAL A 113 14.09 3.98 0.50
N ALA A 114 13.85 2.84 1.16
CA ALA A 114 14.84 1.77 1.30
C ALA A 114 15.26 1.19 -0.06
N MET A 115 14.35 1.06 -1.01
CA MET A 115 14.68 0.64 -2.38
C MET A 115 15.54 1.68 -3.12
N CYS A 116 15.32 2.98 -2.89
CA CYS A 116 16.17 4.04 -3.45
C CYS A 116 17.59 3.97 -2.86
N LEU A 117 17.72 3.75 -1.55
CA LEU A 117 19.01 3.54 -0.87
C LEU A 117 19.72 2.30 -1.37
N GLU A 118 19.02 1.18 -1.56
CA GLU A 118 19.58 -0.05 -2.15
C GLU A 118 20.17 0.23 -3.54
N ARG A 119 19.44 0.97 -4.38
CA ARG A 119 19.94 1.38 -5.70
C ARG A 119 21.17 2.27 -5.62
N TYR A 120 21.19 3.20 -4.68
CA TYR A 120 22.35 4.05 -4.44
C TYR A 120 23.58 3.22 -4.06
N VAL A 121 23.47 2.29 -3.12
CA VAL A 121 24.57 1.42 -2.69
C VAL A 121 25.05 0.54 -3.85
N ALA A 122 24.13 -0.08 -4.61
CA ALA A 122 24.47 -0.95 -5.73
C ALA A 122 25.21 -0.22 -6.86
N ILE A 123 24.94 1.06 -7.10
CA ILE A 123 25.53 1.82 -8.20
C ILE A 123 26.77 2.60 -7.77
N CYS A 124 26.69 3.29 -6.61
CA CYS A 124 27.76 4.19 -6.16
C CYS A 124 28.83 3.48 -5.32
N MET A 125 28.51 2.32 -4.72
CA MET A 125 29.41 1.55 -3.87
C MET A 125 29.43 0.05 -4.24
N PRO A 126 29.70 -0.33 -5.52
CA PRO A 126 29.56 -1.70 -5.98
C PRO A 126 30.49 -2.69 -5.26
N LEU A 127 31.69 -2.27 -4.88
CA LEU A 127 32.65 -3.11 -4.16
C LEU A 127 32.21 -3.44 -2.71
N ARG A 128 31.44 -2.54 -2.08
CA ARG A 128 30.93 -2.72 -0.72
C ARG A 128 29.51 -3.30 -0.72
N TYR A 129 28.89 -3.45 -1.87
CA TYR A 129 27.50 -3.92 -1.96
C TYR A 129 27.31 -5.30 -1.32
N ALA A 130 28.22 -6.23 -1.57
CA ALA A 130 28.16 -7.58 -1.00
C ALA A 130 28.27 -7.57 0.54
N ASP A 131 29.11 -6.70 1.08
CA ASP A 131 29.29 -6.57 2.53
C ASP A 131 28.09 -5.93 3.20
N ILE A 132 27.46 -4.95 2.55
CA ILE A 132 26.28 -4.23 3.05
C ILE A 132 25.00 -5.05 2.88
N SER A 133 24.84 -5.78 1.77
CA SER A 133 23.64 -6.54 1.39
C SER A 133 23.59 -7.94 2.02
N THR A 134 23.91 -8.04 3.31
CA THR A 134 23.85 -9.31 4.06
C THR A 134 22.43 -9.62 4.55
N SER A 135 22.15 -10.89 4.91
CA SER A 135 20.86 -11.30 5.48
C SER A 135 20.54 -10.56 6.79
N ARG A 136 21.56 -10.28 7.60
CA ARG A 136 21.39 -9.51 8.86
C ARG A 136 21.01 -8.06 8.58
N THR A 137 21.71 -7.40 7.66
CA THR A 137 21.42 -6.00 7.31
C THR A 137 20.01 -5.85 6.71
N ARG A 138 19.56 -6.84 5.91
CA ARG A 138 18.18 -6.87 5.37
C ARG A 138 17.13 -6.93 6.50
N LEU A 139 17.33 -7.81 7.48
CA LEU A 139 16.44 -7.90 8.64
C LEU A 139 16.42 -6.60 9.44
N TYR A 140 17.58 -6.01 9.74
CA TYR A 140 17.64 -4.71 10.41
C TYR A 140 16.93 -3.62 9.62
N GLY A 141 17.09 -3.58 8.29
CA GLY A 141 16.37 -2.64 7.43
C GLY A 141 14.85 -2.79 7.52
N LEU A 142 14.33 -4.02 7.51
CA LEU A 142 12.91 -4.29 7.69
C LEU A 142 12.42 -3.88 9.09
N PHE A 143 13.18 -4.20 10.13
CA PHE A 143 12.86 -3.77 11.51
C PHE A 143 12.81 -2.26 11.65
N ILE A 144 13.74 -1.53 11.04
CA ILE A 144 13.75 -0.05 11.03
C ILE A 144 12.49 0.48 10.34
N ILE A 145 12.14 -0.06 9.16
CA ILE A 145 10.92 0.32 8.43
C ILE A 145 9.69 0.10 9.32
N TRP A 146 9.56 -1.06 9.94
CA TRP A 146 8.41 -1.39 10.77
C TRP A 146 8.33 -0.55 12.04
N SER A 147 9.48 -0.28 12.68
CA SER A 147 9.55 0.58 13.87
C SER A 147 9.12 2.01 13.56
N ILE A 148 9.61 2.60 12.47
CA ILE A 148 9.20 3.95 12.03
C ILE A 148 7.72 3.96 11.62
N SER A 149 7.25 2.91 10.92
CA SER A 149 5.85 2.78 10.51
C SER A 149 4.88 2.68 11.69
N SER A 150 5.35 2.21 12.85
CA SER A 150 4.54 2.08 14.08
C SER A 150 4.33 3.41 14.82
N ILE A 151 5.08 4.46 14.52
CA ILE A 151 4.99 5.75 15.24
C ILE A 151 3.58 6.33 15.16
N ILE A 152 2.99 6.39 13.96
CA ILE A 152 1.67 6.99 13.76
C ILE A 152 0.54 6.15 14.34
N PRO A 153 0.45 4.82 14.11
CA PRO A 153 -0.57 4.01 14.76
C PRO A 153 -0.47 4.04 16.29
N VAL A 154 0.75 4.05 16.86
CA VAL A 154 0.94 4.18 18.31
C VAL A 154 0.45 5.54 18.81
N PHE A 155 0.80 6.64 18.11
CA PHE A 155 0.30 7.98 18.42
C PHE A 155 -1.24 8.03 18.38
N ASN A 156 -1.85 7.48 17.33
CA ASN A 156 -3.31 7.44 17.20
C ASN A 156 -3.96 6.60 18.33
N CYS A 157 -3.39 5.45 18.68
CA CYS A 157 -3.86 4.64 19.78
C CYS A 157 -3.81 5.39 21.11
N ILE A 158 -2.66 5.95 21.46
CA ILE A 158 -2.49 6.70 22.70
C ILE A 158 -3.45 7.88 22.76
N GLY A 159 -3.57 8.65 21.66
CA GLY A 159 -4.49 9.78 21.57
C GLY A 159 -5.95 9.37 21.77
N TYR A 160 -6.37 8.29 21.10
CA TYR A 160 -7.73 7.77 21.24
C TYR A 160 -8.03 7.31 22.68
N TRP A 161 -7.12 6.54 23.29
CA TRP A 161 -7.28 6.05 24.66
C TRP A 161 -7.28 7.17 25.70
N ALA A 162 -6.55 8.25 25.45
CA ALA A 162 -6.50 9.40 26.34
C ALA A 162 -7.77 10.26 26.29
N ALA A 163 -8.45 10.31 25.14
CA ALA A 163 -9.57 11.22 24.88
C ALA A 163 -10.95 10.53 24.85
N ALA A 164 -11.01 9.26 24.43
CA ALA A 164 -12.27 8.54 24.31
C ALA A 164 -12.78 8.01 25.68
N PRO A 165 -14.07 8.07 25.97
CA PRO A 165 -14.63 7.46 27.17
C PRO A 165 -14.47 5.93 27.11
N PRO A 166 -14.21 5.24 28.25
CA PRO A 166 -13.96 3.79 28.26
C PRO A 166 -15.09 2.96 27.63
N ALA A 167 -16.34 3.41 27.75
CA ALA A 167 -17.50 2.75 27.18
C ALA A 167 -17.52 2.81 25.63
N ALA A 168 -16.82 3.75 25.00
CA ALA A 168 -16.83 3.92 23.54
C ALA A 168 -16.29 2.69 22.81
N LEU A 169 -15.29 2.00 23.36
CA LEU A 169 -14.71 0.79 22.76
C LEU A 169 -15.69 -0.38 22.67
N PHE A 170 -16.67 -0.43 23.57
CA PHE A 170 -17.68 -1.50 23.62
C PHE A 170 -18.95 -1.15 22.86
N SER A 171 -19.02 0.02 22.24
CA SER A 171 -20.16 0.46 21.44
C SER A 171 -20.10 -0.12 20.03
N TYR A 172 -21.25 -0.07 19.34
CA TYR A 172 -21.37 -0.41 17.93
C TYR A 172 -21.63 0.86 17.12
N ALA A 173 -20.86 1.08 16.08
CA ALA A 173 -21.03 2.20 15.17
C ALA A 173 -20.59 1.84 13.74
N VAL A 174 -20.99 2.64 12.77
CA VAL A 174 -20.48 2.54 11.40
C VAL A 174 -19.02 2.99 11.40
N CYS A 175 -18.14 2.10 11.01
CA CYS A 175 -16.72 2.30 11.08
C CYS A 175 -16.23 3.35 10.05
N ASN A 176 -15.58 4.42 10.51
CA ASN A 176 -14.93 5.41 9.66
C ASN A 176 -13.61 5.89 10.28
N ALA A 177 -12.73 6.49 9.47
CA ALA A 177 -11.40 6.93 9.91
C ALA A 177 -11.43 8.10 10.91
N GLU A 178 -12.53 8.86 10.94
CA GLU A 178 -12.68 10.04 11.80
C GLU A 178 -12.95 9.66 13.26
N ILE A 179 -13.42 8.44 13.51
CA ILE A 179 -13.71 7.93 14.85
C ILE A 179 -12.48 7.95 15.77
N MET A 180 -11.28 7.80 15.21
CA MET A 180 -10.04 7.84 16.01
C MET A 180 -9.56 9.26 16.36
N LEU A 181 -10.20 10.28 15.79
CA LEU A 181 -9.89 11.68 16.06
C LEU A 181 -10.98 12.26 16.96
N VAL A 182 -10.77 12.17 18.25
CA VAL A 182 -11.71 12.69 19.26
C VAL A 182 -11.49 14.18 19.49
N GLU A 183 -10.21 14.61 19.45
CA GLU A 183 -9.78 15.97 19.74
C GLU A 183 -8.97 16.58 18.59
N GLU A 184 -9.08 17.89 18.38
CA GLU A 184 -8.38 18.59 17.27
C GLU A 184 -6.85 18.47 17.35
N TRP A 185 -6.27 18.47 18.57
CA TRP A 185 -4.82 18.34 18.73
C TRP A 185 -4.27 17.03 18.16
N GLN A 186 -5.08 15.96 18.14
CA GLN A 186 -4.69 14.66 17.57
C GLN A 186 -4.51 14.78 16.06
N ALA A 187 -5.39 15.52 15.37
CA ALA A 187 -5.26 15.78 13.94
C ALA A 187 -3.99 16.58 13.63
N HIS A 188 -3.73 17.65 14.40
CA HIS A 188 -2.51 18.45 14.23
C HIS A 188 -1.23 17.69 14.56
N GLY A 189 -1.21 16.91 15.63
CA GLY A 189 -0.07 16.07 16.02
C GLY A 189 0.24 15.02 14.94
N ARG A 190 -0.78 14.32 14.45
CA ARG A 190 -0.64 13.36 13.35
C ARG A 190 -0.12 14.02 12.08
N ALA A 191 -0.63 15.21 11.72
CA ALA A 191 -0.15 15.96 10.56
C ALA A 191 1.32 16.35 10.70
N ALA A 192 1.73 16.84 11.87
CA ALA A 192 3.12 17.20 12.13
C ALA A 192 4.07 15.98 11.96
N ILE A 193 3.69 14.81 12.48
CA ILE A 193 4.47 13.58 12.30
C ILE A 193 4.59 13.21 10.82
N TYR A 194 3.48 13.26 10.06
CA TYR A 194 3.51 12.98 8.63
C TYR A 194 4.42 13.96 7.86
N VAL A 195 4.35 15.26 8.17
CA VAL A 195 5.21 16.27 7.53
C VAL A 195 6.68 16.02 7.81
N ILE A 196 7.04 15.70 9.06
CA ILE A 196 8.43 15.39 9.44
C ILE A 196 8.93 14.15 8.69
N LEU A 197 8.15 13.06 8.69
CA LEU A 197 8.49 11.85 7.96
C LEU A 197 8.62 12.10 6.45
N PHE A 198 7.73 12.93 5.90
CA PHE A 198 7.79 13.33 4.49
C PHE A 198 9.07 14.05 4.14
N ILE A 199 9.42 15.10 4.89
CA ILE A 199 10.64 15.86 4.65
C ILE A 199 11.86 14.93 4.69
N PHE A 200 11.92 14.04 5.68
CA PHE A 200 12.99 13.06 5.81
C PHE A 200 13.08 12.15 4.57
N MET A 201 11.94 11.60 4.09
CA MET A 201 11.90 10.74 2.91
C MET A 201 12.32 11.48 1.64
N VAL A 202 11.84 12.71 1.44
CA VAL A 202 12.21 13.55 0.28
C VAL A 202 13.71 13.85 0.26
N VAL A 203 14.29 14.21 1.40
CA VAL A 203 15.73 14.48 1.52
C VAL A 203 16.55 13.25 1.08
N ILE A 204 16.19 12.05 1.53
CA ILE A 204 16.87 10.82 1.14
C ILE A 204 16.74 10.55 -0.37
N ILE A 205 15.54 10.70 -0.93
CA ILE A 205 15.32 10.46 -2.36
C ILE A 205 16.09 11.46 -3.22
N VAL A 206 16.05 12.73 -2.87
CA VAL A 206 16.81 13.78 -3.59
C VAL A 206 18.32 13.50 -3.50
N PHE A 207 18.82 13.17 -2.32
CA PHE A 207 20.22 12.79 -2.12
C PHE A 207 20.62 11.59 -3.00
N THR A 208 19.84 10.50 -2.95
CA THR A 208 20.13 9.29 -3.74
C THR A 208 20.05 9.57 -5.24
N TYR A 209 19.08 10.35 -5.69
CA TYR A 209 18.93 10.75 -7.08
C TYR A 209 20.17 11.54 -7.59
N ILE A 210 20.61 12.55 -6.82
CA ILE A 210 21.78 13.36 -7.17
C ILE A 210 23.04 12.49 -7.24
N LYS A 211 23.27 11.62 -6.27
CA LYS A 211 24.45 10.71 -6.24
C LYS A 211 24.46 9.73 -7.40
N ILE A 212 23.32 9.12 -7.72
CA ILE A 212 23.19 8.22 -8.87
C ILE A 212 23.41 8.97 -10.19
N MET A 213 22.90 10.22 -10.30
CA MET A 213 23.09 11.06 -11.48
C MET A 213 24.56 11.44 -11.69
N ILE A 214 25.29 11.76 -10.62
CA ILE A 214 26.74 12.02 -10.69
C ILE A 214 27.49 10.78 -11.17
N ALA A 215 27.17 9.60 -10.60
CA ALA A 215 27.75 8.33 -11.02
C ALA A 215 27.44 7.99 -12.49
N ALA A 216 26.21 8.30 -12.96
CA ALA A 216 25.82 8.13 -14.35
C ALA A 216 26.63 9.00 -15.34
N ARG A 217 26.95 10.23 -14.94
CA ARG A 217 27.76 11.15 -15.77
C ARG A 217 29.21 10.71 -15.88
N ALA A 218 29.76 10.11 -14.82
CA ALA A 218 31.14 9.62 -14.77
C ALA A 218 31.31 8.23 -15.41
N ALA A 219 30.23 7.53 -15.74
CA ALA A 219 30.28 6.16 -16.24
C ALA A 219 30.58 6.11 -17.76
N SER A 220 31.27 5.03 -18.20
CA SER A 220 31.42 4.68 -19.61
C SER A 220 30.08 4.42 -20.30
N SER A 221 30.04 4.44 -21.65
CA SER A 221 28.81 4.32 -22.44
C SER A 221 27.91 3.14 -22.04
N GLU A 222 28.49 1.98 -21.80
CA GLU A 222 27.76 0.77 -21.43
C GLU A 222 27.19 0.83 -20.00
N LYS A 223 28.00 1.27 -19.03
CA LYS A 223 27.54 1.50 -17.65
C LYS A 223 26.51 2.62 -17.56
N LYS A 224 26.62 3.65 -18.42
CA LYS A 224 25.67 4.76 -18.49
C LYS A 224 24.25 4.30 -18.81
N LYS A 225 24.07 3.34 -19.72
CA LYS A 225 22.74 2.76 -20.04
C LYS A 225 22.11 2.10 -18.82
N SER A 226 22.87 1.31 -18.06
CA SER A 226 22.40 0.65 -16.82
C SER A 226 22.05 1.67 -15.74
N THR A 227 22.90 2.68 -15.53
CA THR A 227 22.69 3.73 -14.52
C THR A 227 21.49 4.60 -14.86
N ASN A 228 21.27 4.94 -16.14
CA ASN A 228 20.07 5.68 -16.58
C ASN A 228 18.78 4.88 -16.34
N LYS A 229 18.82 3.54 -16.53
CA LYS A 229 17.70 2.66 -16.18
C LYS A 229 17.37 2.74 -14.69
N SER A 230 18.38 2.76 -13.82
CA SER A 230 18.23 2.90 -12.37
C SER A 230 17.74 4.29 -11.96
N LEU A 231 18.27 5.35 -12.57
CA LEU A 231 17.83 6.72 -12.34
C LEU A 231 16.34 6.91 -12.62
N ARG A 232 15.87 6.35 -13.75
CA ARG A 232 14.43 6.35 -14.08
C ARG A 232 13.60 5.59 -13.03
N THR A 233 14.15 4.54 -12.40
CA THR A 233 13.45 3.81 -11.32
C THR A 233 13.31 4.70 -10.09
N VAL A 234 14.37 5.37 -9.66
CA VAL A 234 14.33 6.29 -8.50
C VAL A 234 13.35 7.43 -8.73
N LEU A 235 13.28 7.97 -9.97
CA LEU A 235 12.29 8.99 -10.32
C LEU A 235 10.85 8.47 -10.19
N LEU A 236 10.59 7.25 -10.69
CA LEU A 236 9.26 6.62 -10.57
C LEU A 236 8.88 6.36 -9.11
N HIS A 237 9.85 5.95 -8.26
CA HIS A 237 9.62 5.85 -6.81
C HIS A 237 9.33 7.21 -6.17
N GLY A 238 9.99 8.27 -6.64
CA GLY A 238 9.69 9.64 -6.20
C GLY A 238 8.24 10.04 -6.51
N ILE A 239 7.76 9.76 -7.72
CA ILE A 239 6.36 10.01 -8.12
C ILE A 239 5.40 9.17 -7.27
N GLN A 240 5.70 7.88 -7.07
CA GLN A 240 4.89 7.01 -6.25
C GLN A 240 4.84 7.48 -4.80
N LEU A 241 5.98 7.90 -4.24
CA LEU A 241 6.05 8.48 -2.91
C LEU A 241 5.18 9.75 -2.80
N PHE A 242 5.26 10.65 -3.79
CA PHE A 242 4.45 11.86 -3.82
C PHE A 242 2.94 11.51 -3.76
N LEU A 243 2.49 10.55 -4.57
CA LEU A 243 1.09 10.12 -4.55
C LEU A 243 0.69 9.47 -3.21
N CYS A 244 1.56 8.64 -2.61
CA CYS A 244 1.32 8.06 -1.28
C CYS A 244 1.18 9.13 -0.19
N ILE A 245 1.91 10.23 -0.32
CA ILE A 245 1.85 11.33 0.64
C ILE A 245 0.60 12.15 0.46
N MET A 246 0.18 12.40 -0.79
CA MET A 246 -1.08 13.10 -1.05
C MET A 246 -2.27 12.36 -0.42
N GLN A 247 -2.21 11.02 -0.30
CA GLN A 247 -3.20 10.25 0.46
C GLN A 247 -3.27 10.66 1.95
N LEU A 248 -2.15 11.01 2.56
CA LEU A 248 -2.10 11.41 3.97
C LEU A 248 -2.75 12.77 4.21
N PHE A 249 -2.86 13.60 3.19
CA PHE A 249 -3.53 14.91 3.23
C PHE A 249 -5.04 14.83 2.88
N ASN A 250 -5.54 13.67 2.47
CA ASN A 250 -6.96 13.49 2.12
C ASN A 250 -7.94 14.02 3.17
N PRO A 251 -7.79 13.77 4.48
CA PRO A 251 -8.72 14.30 5.48
C PRO A 251 -8.80 15.83 5.47
N TYR A 252 -7.67 16.50 5.22
CA TYR A 252 -7.63 17.97 5.14
C TYR A 252 -8.26 18.49 3.85
N ILE A 253 -8.05 17.79 2.74
CA ILE A 253 -8.72 18.09 1.46
C ILE A 253 -10.22 17.95 1.63
N GLU A 254 -10.71 16.88 2.25
CA GLU A 254 -12.12 16.64 2.50
C GLU A 254 -12.73 17.71 3.43
N MET A 255 -11.98 18.11 4.45
CA MET A 255 -12.42 19.18 5.38
C MET A 255 -12.52 20.55 4.68
N ALA A 256 -11.64 20.86 3.71
CA ALA A 256 -11.72 22.08 2.92
C ALA A 256 -13.01 22.15 2.06
N TYR A 257 -13.53 21.01 1.66
CA TYR A 257 -14.77 20.88 0.86
C TYR A 257 -16.02 20.59 1.71
N TRP A 258 -15.94 20.66 3.02
CA TRP A 258 -17.07 20.39 3.94
C TRP A 258 -18.35 21.20 3.64
N LYS A 259 -18.21 22.43 3.12
CA LYS A 259 -19.35 23.32 2.78
C LYS A 259 -19.96 23.07 1.40
N VAL A 260 -19.42 22.13 0.64
CA VAL A 260 -19.88 21.79 -0.71
C VAL A 260 -21.03 20.79 -0.62
N GLU A 261 -21.88 20.76 -1.65
CA GLU A 261 -23.01 19.84 -1.78
C GLU A 261 -22.58 18.37 -1.52
N GLU A 262 -23.40 17.64 -0.76
CA GLU A 262 -23.10 16.26 -0.32
C GLU A 262 -22.76 15.32 -1.48
N MET A 263 -23.40 15.47 -2.65
CA MET A 263 -23.11 14.65 -3.83
C MET A 263 -21.68 14.91 -4.36
N THR A 264 -21.28 16.17 -4.39
CA THR A 264 -19.93 16.59 -4.83
C THR A 264 -18.86 16.10 -3.86
N LEU A 265 -19.09 16.24 -2.57
CA LEU A 265 -18.18 15.73 -1.53
C LEU A 265 -17.99 14.21 -1.65
N ARG A 266 -19.06 13.46 -1.88
CA ARG A 266 -19.01 12.00 -2.11
C ARG A 266 -18.20 11.63 -3.35
N ASN A 267 -18.32 12.42 -4.42
CA ASN A 267 -17.53 12.22 -5.64
C ASN A 267 -16.05 12.50 -5.41
N ILE A 268 -15.73 13.55 -4.64
CA ILE A 268 -14.34 13.89 -4.27
C ILE A 268 -13.74 12.75 -3.43
N LYS A 269 -14.42 12.26 -2.40
CA LYS A 269 -13.97 11.14 -1.57
C LYS A 269 -13.69 9.89 -2.41
N TYR A 270 -14.57 9.56 -3.35
CA TYR A 270 -14.39 8.43 -4.25
C TYR A 270 -13.20 8.63 -5.20
N SER A 271 -13.04 9.80 -5.79
CA SER A 271 -11.91 10.10 -6.67
C SER A 271 -10.59 10.06 -5.90
N ASN A 272 -10.55 10.61 -4.70
CA ASN A 272 -9.38 10.57 -3.81
C ASN A 272 -9.00 9.14 -3.45
N LEU A 273 -9.96 8.28 -3.17
CA LEU A 273 -9.74 6.86 -2.90
C LEU A 273 -9.03 6.18 -4.09
N ILE A 274 -9.52 6.40 -5.31
CA ILE A 274 -8.89 5.80 -6.48
C ILE A 274 -7.50 6.40 -6.73
N VAL A 275 -7.38 7.72 -6.82
CA VAL A 275 -6.15 8.40 -7.26
C VAL A 275 -5.04 8.30 -6.22
N PHE A 276 -5.33 8.49 -4.95
CA PHE A 276 -4.28 8.55 -3.92
C PHE A 276 -4.10 7.25 -3.14
N LEU A 277 -5.07 6.35 -3.16
CA LEU A 277 -4.95 5.07 -2.46
C LEU A 277 -4.60 3.93 -3.43
N PHE A 278 -5.37 3.75 -4.51
CA PHE A 278 -5.18 2.61 -5.43
C PHE A 278 -4.05 2.83 -6.43
N VAL A 279 -3.97 4.00 -7.09
CA VAL A 279 -2.98 4.25 -8.13
C VAL A 279 -1.53 4.09 -7.64
N PRO A 280 -1.10 4.67 -6.51
CA PRO A 280 0.28 4.52 -6.04
C PRO A 280 0.67 3.06 -5.79
N ARG A 281 -0.25 2.28 -5.23
CA ARG A 281 -0.02 0.86 -4.92
C ARG A 281 -0.02 -0.02 -6.16
N SER A 282 -0.82 0.32 -7.16
CA SER A 282 -0.82 -0.36 -8.46
C SER A 282 0.47 -0.10 -9.26
N LEU A 283 1.16 1.02 -8.99
CA LEU A 283 2.43 1.33 -9.65
C LEU A 283 3.58 0.42 -9.20
N SER A 284 3.59 -0.08 -7.96
CA SER A 284 4.64 -0.99 -7.46
C SER A 284 4.80 -2.23 -8.34
N PRO A 285 3.75 -3.02 -8.61
CA PRO A 285 3.81 -4.16 -9.52
C PRO A 285 4.28 -3.78 -10.93
N LEU A 286 3.80 -2.65 -11.46
CA LEU A 286 4.14 -2.19 -12.80
C LEU A 286 5.62 -1.77 -12.91
N ILE A 287 6.12 -1.04 -11.91
CA ILE A 287 7.50 -0.54 -11.91
C ILE A 287 8.51 -1.71 -11.81
N TYR A 288 8.24 -2.68 -10.95
CA TYR A 288 9.15 -3.81 -10.75
C TYR A 288 8.86 -4.98 -11.67
N GLY A 289 7.62 -5.44 -11.73
CA GLY A 289 7.24 -6.66 -12.43
C GLY A 289 7.44 -6.58 -13.94
N LEU A 290 7.16 -5.42 -14.56
CA LEU A 290 7.35 -5.24 -16.00
C LEU A 290 8.77 -4.79 -16.38
N ARG A 291 9.52 -4.22 -15.45
CA ARG A 291 10.82 -3.63 -15.75
C ARG A 291 12.02 -4.52 -15.48
N ASP A 292 11.93 -5.43 -14.52
CA ASP A 292 12.96 -6.43 -14.27
C ASP A 292 12.78 -7.60 -15.24
N GLU A 293 13.66 -7.70 -16.23
CA GLU A 293 13.55 -8.70 -17.31
C GLU A 293 13.56 -10.14 -16.77
N LYS A 294 14.36 -10.41 -15.70
CA LYS A 294 14.42 -11.73 -15.07
C LYS A 294 13.09 -12.07 -14.40
N PHE A 295 12.58 -11.14 -13.61
CA PHE A 295 11.32 -11.31 -12.91
C PHE A 295 10.14 -11.40 -13.90
N PHE A 296 10.12 -10.53 -14.92
CA PHE A 296 9.07 -10.50 -15.94
C PHE A 296 9.00 -11.80 -16.74
N HIS A 297 10.17 -12.38 -17.10
CA HIS A 297 10.21 -13.65 -17.83
C HIS A 297 9.56 -14.78 -17.02
N VAL A 298 9.90 -14.88 -15.73
CA VAL A 298 9.34 -15.89 -14.83
C VAL A 298 7.84 -15.62 -14.56
N LEU A 299 7.45 -14.36 -14.34
CA LEU A 299 6.07 -13.94 -14.17
C LEU A 299 5.22 -14.32 -15.40
N ARG A 300 5.70 -14.00 -16.61
CA ARG A 300 5.02 -14.36 -17.86
C ARG A 300 4.84 -15.87 -18.01
N HIS A 301 5.85 -16.65 -17.65
CA HIS A 301 5.75 -18.09 -17.67
C HIS A 301 4.61 -18.59 -16.77
N TYR A 302 4.52 -18.12 -15.52
CA TYR A 302 3.45 -18.53 -14.61
C TYR A 302 2.08 -17.96 -15.00
N ALA A 303 2.00 -16.74 -15.54
CA ALA A 303 0.76 -16.15 -16.02
C ALA A 303 0.17 -16.94 -17.19
N LEU A 304 1.00 -17.39 -18.13
CA LEU A 304 0.58 -18.16 -19.30
C LEU A 304 0.30 -19.62 -18.95
N CYS A 305 1.17 -20.27 -18.15
CA CYS A 305 0.96 -21.67 -17.74
C CYS A 305 -0.14 -21.85 -16.67
N GLY A 306 -0.45 -20.78 -15.91
CA GLY A 306 -1.58 -20.77 -14.97
C GLY A 306 -2.94 -20.81 -15.67
N THR A 307 -3.02 -20.24 -16.87
CA THR A 307 -4.20 -20.36 -17.76
C THR A 307 -4.19 -21.66 -18.57
N ASP A 308 -3.05 -22.35 -18.67
CA ASP A 308 -2.81 -23.49 -19.58
C ASP A 308 -3.00 -24.86 -18.91
N ARG A 309 -3.84 -25.04 -17.92
CA ARG A 309 -4.43 -26.37 -17.67
C ARG A 309 -5.31 -26.84 -18.83
N LEU A 310 -5.66 -25.94 -19.74
CA LEU A 310 -6.29 -26.26 -21.05
C LEU A 310 -5.29 -26.35 -22.22
N PHE A 311 -4.02 -25.89 -22.05
CA PHE A 311 -2.99 -25.87 -23.10
C PHE A 311 -1.68 -26.58 -22.72
N SER A 312 -1.69 -27.42 -21.68
CA SER A 312 -0.49 -28.14 -21.20
C SER A 312 0.19 -29.01 -22.27
N THR A 313 -0.56 -29.53 -23.22
CA THR A 313 -0.07 -30.33 -24.34
C THR A 313 0.74 -29.52 -25.38
N LEU A 314 0.49 -28.23 -25.54
CA LEU A 314 1.22 -27.38 -26.48
C LEU A 314 2.54 -26.82 -25.92
N CYS A 315 2.66 -26.65 -24.60
CA CYS A 315 3.88 -26.13 -23.95
C CYS A 315 4.97 -27.22 -23.86
N GLU A 316 4.61 -28.48 -23.62
CA GLU A 316 5.55 -29.61 -23.67
C GLU A 316 6.14 -29.85 -25.06
N ILE A 317 5.34 -29.70 -26.12
CA ILE A 317 5.80 -29.84 -27.51
C ILE A 317 6.79 -28.73 -27.91
N LYS A 318 6.68 -27.53 -27.34
CA LYS A 318 7.62 -26.42 -27.61
C LYS A 318 8.95 -26.56 -26.85
N GLN A 319 8.95 -27.18 -25.66
CA GLN A 319 10.18 -27.46 -24.90
C GLN A 319 11.01 -28.58 -25.54
N LEU A 320 10.37 -29.56 -26.17
CA LEU A 320 11.06 -30.64 -26.91
C LEU A 320 11.70 -30.17 -28.21
N LYS A 321 11.25 -29.04 -28.79
CA LYS A 321 11.80 -28.46 -30.03
C LYS A 321 13.00 -27.51 -29.86
N ILE A 322 13.43 -27.22 -28.61
CA ILE A 322 14.55 -26.31 -28.30
C ILE A 322 15.75 -27.08 -27.65
N ARG A 323 15.87 -28.37 -27.88
CA ARG A 323 17.14 -29.07 -27.66
C ARG A 323 17.91 -29.13 -28.99
N PRO A 324 18.99 -28.39 -29.18
CA PRO A 324 19.91 -28.69 -30.26
C PRO A 324 20.61 -30.01 -29.94
N VAL A 325 20.71 -30.84 -30.95
CA VAL A 325 21.56 -32.04 -31.05
C VAL A 325 23.04 -31.64 -30.93
#